data_ba3c958082bb0de435d4d2a4076da1b9
#
_entry.id   ba3c958082bb0de435d4d2a4076da1b9
#
_cell.length_a   1.000
_cell.length_b   1.000
_cell.length_c   1.000
_cell.angle_alpha   90.00
_cell.angle_beta   90.00
_cell.angle_gamma   90.00
#
_symmetry.space_group_name_H-M   'P 1'
#
loop_
_entity.id
_entity.type
_entity.pdbx_description
1 polymer ?
#
loop_
_entity_poly.entity_id
_entity_poly.type
_entity_poly.pdbx_seq_one_letter_code
_entity_poly.pdbx_strand_id
1 'polypeptide(L)'
;MSDAQVHQLYIHGRYVAATSGKTFTSINPANGEVIATLQQASQQDIEAAVQSAQQGQKIWAAMTAMERSRILRRAVDILRERNDELAQLETLDTGKAYSETSTVDIVTGADVLEYYAGLATAIQGEQVPLRESSFFYTRREPLGVVAGIGAWNYPIQIAMWKSAPALAAGNAMIFKPSETTPLTAFKLA
;
A
#
# COMPACT_ATOMS: atom_id res chain seq x y z
N MET A 1 -4.80 7.75 -31.87
CA MET A 1 -4.46 8.21 -30.52
C MET A 1 -5.40 7.45 -29.58
N SER A 2 -4.94 6.42 -28.88
CA SER A 2 -5.78 5.76 -27.86
C SER A 2 -5.98 6.79 -26.74
N ASP A 3 -7.23 7.05 -26.35
CA ASP A 3 -7.54 7.84 -25.19
C ASP A 3 -6.77 7.23 -23.99
N ALA A 4 -5.69 7.90 -23.58
CA ALA A 4 -4.91 7.44 -22.45
C ALA A 4 -5.85 7.41 -21.23
N GLN A 5 -6.00 6.25 -20.66
CA GLN A 5 -6.89 6.04 -19.50
C GLN A 5 -6.53 7.03 -18.41
N VAL A 6 -7.50 7.84 -17.95
CA VAL A 6 -7.31 8.77 -16.86
C VAL A 6 -7.52 8.01 -15.54
N HIS A 7 -6.45 7.86 -14.77
CA HIS A 7 -6.51 7.22 -13.46
C HIS A 7 -7.05 8.16 -12.40
N GLN A 8 -8.11 7.74 -11.73
CA GLN A 8 -8.77 8.44 -10.65
C GLN A 8 -8.13 8.11 -9.30
N LEU A 9 -8.48 8.86 -8.26
CA LEU A 9 -8.11 8.53 -6.88
C LEU A 9 -8.88 7.30 -6.40
N TYR A 10 -8.26 6.47 -5.55
CA TYR A 10 -8.94 5.35 -4.90
C TYR A 10 -9.22 5.72 -3.44
N ILE A 11 -10.50 5.96 -3.12
CA ILE A 11 -10.96 6.38 -1.79
C ILE A 11 -12.24 5.62 -1.45
N HIS A 12 -12.33 5.10 -0.25
CA HIS A 12 -13.51 4.40 0.25
C HIS A 12 -13.92 3.18 -0.60
N GLY A 13 -12.91 2.40 -1.03
CA GLY A 13 -13.13 1.18 -1.81
C GLY A 13 -13.57 1.40 -3.27
N ARG A 14 -13.41 2.61 -3.81
CA ARG A 14 -13.81 2.94 -5.19
C ARG A 14 -12.95 4.01 -5.82
N TYR A 15 -12.92 4.04 -7.13
CA TYR A 15 -12.31 5.12 -7.89
C TYR A 15 -13.22 6.36 -7.89
N VAL A 16 -12.63 7.51 -7.57
CA VAL A 16 -13.33 8.81 -7.48
C VAL A 16 -12.54 9.88 -8.21
N ALA A 17 -13.25 10.81 -8.86
CA ALA A 17 -12.62 11.95 -9.51
C ALA A 17 -12.01 12.90 -8.47
N ALA A 18 -10.80 13.41 -8.75
CA ALA A 18 -10.18 14.44 -7.92
C ALA A 18 -10.94 15.75 -8.01
N THR A 19 -11.17 16.39 -6.88
CA THR A 19 -11.92 17.65 -6.80
C THR A 19 -11.19 18.83 -7.44
N SER A 20 -9.86 18.74 -7.58
CA SER A 20 -9.05 19.78 -8.23
C SER A 20 -9.24 19.88 -9.74
N GLY A 21 -9.68 18.80 -10.40
CA GLY A 21 -9.69 18.66 -11.86
C GLY A 21 -8.30 18.68 -12.51
N LYS A 22 -7.22 18.80 -11.73
CA LYS A 22 -5.84 18.80 -12.24
C LYS A 22 -5.37 17.39 -12.55
N THR A 23 -4.53 17.28 -13.58
CA THR A 23 -3.92 16.02 -13.98
C THR A 23 -2.41 16.18 -14.18
N PHE A 24 -1.70 15.07 -14.18
CA PHE A 24 -0.31 14.95 -14.60
C PHE A 24 -0.13 13.66 -15.38
N THR A 25 0.98 13.53 -16.09
CA THR A 25 1.26 12.35 -16.94
C THR A 25 2.40 11.53 -16.37
N SER A 26 2.28 10.20 -16.47
CA SER A 26 3.41 9.29 -16.35
C SER A 26 3.99 9.04 -17.73
N ILE A 27 5.30 9.00 -17.84
CA ILE A 27 6.06 8.93 -19.09
C ILE A 27 6.94 7.69 -19.03
N ASN A 28 6.92 6.89 -20.10
CA ASN A 28 7.88 5.82 -20.28
C ASN A 28 9.30 6.38 -20.48
N PRO A 29 10.22 6.17 -19.54
CA PRO A 29 11.55 6.75 -19.63
C PRO A 29 12.41 6.20 -20.77
N ALA A 30 12.04 5.05 -21.35
CA ALA A 30 12.76 4.46 -22.45
C ALA A 30 12.55 5.18 -23.79
N ASN A 31 11.37 5.80 -24.01
CA ASN A 31 11.03 6.40 -25.30
C ASN A 31 10.39 7.79 -25.19
N GLY A 32 10.08 8.26 -23.96
CA GLY A 32 9.45 9.56 -23.72
C GLY A 32 7.95 9.62 -24.00
N GLU A 33 7.31 8.50 -24.30
CA GLU A 33 5.87 8.46 -24.57
C GLU A 33 5.05 8.54 -23.29
N VAL A 34 3.90 9.23 -23.36
CA VAL A 34 2.93 9.24 -22.25
C VAL A 34 2.25 7.89 -22.15
N ILE A 35 2.36 7.23 -21.00
CA ILE A 35 1.76 5.91 -20.74
C ILE A 35 0.46 6.01 -19.96
N ALA A 36 0.28 7.06 -19.18
CA ALA A 36 -0.96 7.29 -18.43
C ALA A 36 -1.15 8.76 -18.08
N THR A 37 -2.40 9.15 -17.86
CA THR A 37 -2.79 10.42 -17.27
C THR A 37 -3.41 10.14 -15.90
N LEU A 38 -2.97 10.86 -14.86
CA LEU A 38 -3.40 10.66 -13.49
C LEU A 38 -3.99 11.95 -12.92
N GLN A 39 -5.00 11.81 -12.08
CA GLN A 39 -5.58 12.95 -11.38
C GLN A 39 -4.76 13.33 -10.15
N GLN A 40 -4.58 14.64 -9.94
CA GLN A 40 -3.89 15.19 -8.79
C GLN A 40 -4.86 15.45 -7.65
N ALA A 41 -4.65 14.79 -6.52
CA ALA A 41 -5.43 15.00 -5.31
C ALA A 41 -5.30 16.45 -4.79
N SER A 42 -6.40 17.00 -4.33
CA SER A 42 -6.46 18.25 -3.58
C SER A 42 -6.41 18.01 -2.07
N GLN A 43 -6.34 19.08 -1.29
CA GLN A 43 -6.49 18.97 0.16
C GLN A 43 -7.84 18.34 0.56
N GLN A 44 -8.93 18.71 -0.12
CA GLN A 44 -10.27 18.14 0.15
C GLN A 44 -10.30 16.62 -0.09
N ASP A 45 -9.63 16.14 -1.13
CA ASP A 45 -9.54 14.70 -1.41
C ASP A 45 -8.73 13.97 -0.34
N ILE A 46 -7.65 14.58 0.17
CA ILE A 46 -6.87 14.03 1.26
C ILE A 46 -7.69 13.97 2.55
N GLU A 47 -8.46 15.00 2.86
CA GLU A 47 -9.35 15.01 4.02
C GLU A 47 -10.41 13.90 3.93
N ALA A 48 -11.00 13.69 2.74
CA ALA A 48 -11.92 12.59 2.48
C ALA A 48 -11.24 11.21 2.64
N ALA A 49 -10.00 11.06 2.16
CA ALA A 49 -9.23 9.84 2.34
C ALA A 49 -8.91 9.56 3.82
N VAL A 50 -8.59 10.60 4.61
CA VAL A 50 -8.35 10.47 6.06
C VAL A 50 -9.63 10.01 6.77
N GLN A 51 -10.77 10.62 6.46
CA GLN A 51 -12.06 10.22 7.05
C GLN A 51 -12.42 8.77 6.70
N SER A 52 -12.22 8.37 5.44
CA SER A 52 -12.42 6.99 5.00
C SER A 52 -11.48 6.02 5.74
N ALA A 53 -10.21 6.35 5.84
CA ALA A 53 -9.23 5.54 6.54
C ALA A 53 -9.54 5.39 8.03
N GLN A 54 -10.03 6.44 8.71
CA GLN A 54 -10.47 6.38 10.10
C GLN A 54 -11.65 5.43 10.30
N GLN A 55 -12.60 5.39 9.35
CA GLN A 55 -13.73 4.45 9.39
C GLN A 55 -13.26 3.00 9.15
N GLY A 56 -12.44 2.78 8.13
CA GLY A 56 -11.90 1.47 7.79
C GLY A 56 -10.98 0.92 8.89
N GLN A 57 -10.20 1.79 9.54
CA GLN A 57 -9.31 1.40 10.62
C GLN A 57 -10.05 0.79 11.81
N LYS A 58 -11.20 1.34 12.20
CA LYS A 58 -12.00 0.79 13.30
C LYS A 58 -12.44 -0.64 13.01
N ILE A 59 -12.85 -0.91 11.77
CA ILE A 59 -13.26 -2.25 11.33
C ILE A 59 -12.06 -3.19 11.31
N TRP A 60 -10.96 -2.73 10.72
CA TRP A 60 -9.72 -3.51 10.58
C TRP A 60 -9.07 -3.84 11.93
N ALA A 61 -9.01 -2.87 12.85
CA ALA A 61 -8.45 -3.05 14.18
C ALA A 61 -9.31 -3.96 15.09
N ALA A 62 -10.63 -4.01 14.84
CA ALA A 62 -11.53 -4.90 15.56
C ALA A 62 -11.38 -6.38 15.18
N MET A 63 -10.77 -6.66 14.01
CA MET A 63 -10.43 -8.03 13.61
C MET A 63 -9.34 -8.59 14.51
N THR A 64 -9.38 -9.89 14.77
CA THR A 64 -8.27 -10.59 15.41
C THR A 64 -7.02 -10.53 14.53
N ALA A 65 -5.85 -10.65 15.14
CA ALA A 65 -4.59 -10.69 14.39
C ALA A 65 -4.55 -11.83 13.35
N MET A 66 -5.19 -12.97 13.66
CA MET A 66 -5.30 -14.11 12.75
C MET A 66 -6.19 -13.80 11.53
N GLU A 67 -7.29 -13.10 11.70
CA GLU A 67 -8.16 -12.69 10.60
C GLU A 67 -7.42 -11.73 9.67
N ARG A 68 -6.73 -10.72 10.22
CA ARG A 68 -5.87 -9.82 9.43
C ARG A 68 -4.79 -10.59 8.67
N SER A 69 -4.10 -11.52 9.35
CA SER A 69 -3.08 -12.39 8.74
C SER A 69 -3.61 -13.15 7.53
N ARG A 70 -4.81 -13.75 7.64
CA ARG A 70 -5.43 -14.50 6.52
C ARG A 70 -5.73 -13.61 5.31
N ILE A 71 -6.23 -12.41 5.54
CA ILE A 71 -6.50 -11.44 4.45
C ILE A 71 -5.19 -11.02 3.78
N LEU A 72 -4.16 -10.68 4.57
CA LEU A 72 -2.86 -10.29 4.02
C LEU A 72 -2.19 -11.44 3.25
N ARG A 73 -2.29 -12.69 3.71
CA ARG A 73 -1.79 -13.86 2.97
C ARG A 73 -2.51 -14.04 1.63
N ARG A 74 -3.84 -13.81 1.59
CA ARG A 74 -4.55 -13.85 0.31
C ARG A 74 -4.05 -12.78 -0.66
N ALA A 75 -3.70 -11.58 -0.16
CA ALA A 75 -3.08 -10.54 -0.98
C ALA A 75 -1.69 -10.95 -1.50
N VAL A 76 -0.89 -11.71 -0.71
CA VAL A 76 0.38 -12.30 -1.17
C VAL A 76 0.15 -13.23 -2.35
N ASP A 77 -0.84 -14.14 -2.25
CA ASP A 77 -1.17 -15.06 -3.34
C ASP A 77 -1.50 -14.29 -4.64
N ILE A 78 -2.33 -13.25 -4.54
CA ILE A 78 -2.72 -12.41 -5.67
C ILE A 78 -1.51 -11.68 -6.28
N LEU A 79 -0.61 -11.14 -5.47
CA LEU A 79 0.61 -10.50 -5.95
C LEU A 79 1.49 -11.48 -6.74
N ARG A 80 1.66 -12.69 -6.22
CA ARG A 80 2.44 -13.75 -6.89
C ARG A 80 1.77 -14.23 -8.17
N GLU A 81 0.46 -14.43 -8.16
CA GLU A 81 -0.33 -14.80 -9.34
C GLU A 81 -0.25 -13.73 -10.46
N ARG A 82 -0.19 -12.45 -10.09
CA ARG A 82 -0.12 -11.32 -11.01
C ARG A 82 1.30 -10.80 -11.25
N ASN A 83 2.34 -11.54 -10.86
CA ASN A 83 3.72 -11.10 -10.94
C ASN A 83 4.10 -10.58 -12.34
N ASP A 84 3.76 -11.33 -13.37
CA ASP A 84 4.09 -10.99 -14.76
C ASP A 84 3.43 -9.66 -15.21
N GLU A 85 2.13 -9.51 -14.97
CA GLU A 85 1.40 -8.26 -15.28
C GLU A 85 2.00 -7.05 -14.55
N LEU A 86 2.27 -7.21 -13.25
CA LEU A 86 2.80 -6.13 -12.42
C LEU A 86 4.23 -5.77 -12.81
N ALA A 87 5.06 -6.78 -13.15
CA ALA A 87 6.44 -6.57 -13.57
C ALA A 87 6.53 -5.85 -14.93
N GLN A 88 5.66 -6.19 -15.87
CA GLN A 88 5.57 -5.47 -17.14
C GLN A 88 5.20 -4.00 -16.94
N LEU A 89 4.23 -3.74 -16.07
CA LEU A 89 3.82 -2.37 -15.74
C LEU A 89 4.92 -1.59 -15.03
N GLU A 90 5.61 -2.23 -14.06
CA GLU A 90 6.73 -1.64 -13.34
C GLU A 90 7.89 -1.30 -14.30
N THR A 91 8.22 -2.21 -15.23
CA THR A 91 9.21 -1.96 -16.29
C THR A 91 8.83 -0.75 -17.16
N LEU A 92 7.58 -0.66 -17.56
CA LEU A 92 7.08 0.43 -18.39
C LEU A 92 7.15 1.79 -17.68
N ASP A 93 6.81 1.81 -16.39
CA ASP A 93 6.72 3.02 -15.57
C ASP A 93 8.09 3.49 -15.06
N THR A 94 9.00 2.55 -14.75
CA THR A 94 10.32 2.86 -14.16
C THR A 94 11.48 2.87 -15.14
N GLY A 95 11.32 2.20 -16.29
CA GLY A 95 12.42 1.93 -17.24
C GLY A 95 13.39 0.85 -16.80
N LYS A 96 13.13 0.13 -15.71
CA LYS A 96 13.94 -1.01 -15.26
C LYS A 96 13.82 -2.19 -16.20
N ALA A 97 14.83 -3.05 -16.23
CA ALA A 97 14.77 -4.28 -17.00
C ALA A 97 13.67 -5.22 -16.44
N TYR A 98 12.92 -5.84 -17.35
CA TYR A 98 11.88 -6.81 -16.96
C TYR A 98 12.45 -7.98 -16.14
N SER A 99 13.68 -8.41 -16.41
CA SER A 99 14.35 -9.43 -15.61
C SER A 99 14.54 -9.02 -14.15
N GLU A 100 14.65 -7.73 -13.84
CA GLU A 100 14.73 -7.21 -12.46
C GLU A 100 13.32 -7.07 -11.87
N THR A 101 12.39 -6.43 -12.58
CA THR A 101 11.05 -6.19 -12.05
C THR A 101 10.31 -7.50 -11.74
N SER A 102 10.48 -8.54 -12.59
CA SER A 102 9.81 -9.83 -12.41
C SER A 102 10.43 -10.75 -11.36
N THR A 103 11.73 -10.58 -11.07
CA THR A 103 12.44 -11.46 -10.12
C THR A 103 12.79 -10.79 -8.80
N VAL A 104 12.76 -9.45 -8.73
CA VAL A 104 13.13 -8.69 -7.54
C VAL A 104 11.95 -7.85 -7.04
N ASP A 105 11.45 -6.89 -7.84
CA ASP A 105 10.55 -5.84 -7.34
C ASP A 105 9.23 -6.40 -6.80
N ILE A 106 8.54 -7.19 -7.63
CA ILE A 106 7.24 -7.77 -7.26
C ILE A 106 7.43 -8.86 -6.21
N VAL A 107 8.42 -9.73 -6.42
CA VAL A 107 8.70 -10.88 -5.54
C VAL A 107 9.02 -10.41 -4.13
N THR A 108 9.95 -9.47 -3.96
CA THR A 108 10.32 -8.95 -2.65
C THR A 108 9.18 -8.14 -2.00
N GLY A 109 8.34 -7.48 -2.78
CA GLY A 109 7.11 -6.87 -2.30
C GLY A 109 6.16 -7.89 -1.68
N ALA A 110 5.93 -9.01 -2.37
CA ALA A 110 5.11 -10.12 -1.88
C ALA A 110 5.72 -10.78 -0.63
N ASP A 111 7.04 -11.00 -0.63
CA ASP A 111 7.75 -11.63 0.49
C ASP A 111 7.68 -10.78 1.77
N VAL A 112 7.81 -9.46 1.65
CA VAL A 112 7.65 -8.55 2.80
C VAL A 112 6.22 -8.59 3.32
N LEU A 113 5.21 -8.60 2.44
CA LEU A 113 3.82 -8.73 2.85
C LEU A 113 3.57 -10.07 3.57
N GLU A 114 4.13 -11.18 3.07
CA GLU A 114 4.03 -12.50 3.71
C GLU A 114 4.67 -12.51 5.09
N TYR A 115 5.88 -11.92 5.20
CA TYR A 115 6.58 -11.81 6.48
C TYR A 115 5.74 -11.10 7.53
N TYR A 116 5.21 -9.90 7.22
CA TYR A 116 4.40 -9.15 8.17
C TYR A 116 3.02 -9.78 8.42
N ALA A 117 2.43 -10.46 7.43
CA ALA A 117 1.23 -11.25 7.64
C ALA A 117 1.46 -12.36 8.69
N GLY A 118 2.64 -13.00 8.66
CA GLY A 118 3.05 -13.96 9.68
C GLY A 118 3.26 -13.32 11.06
N LEU A 119 3.85 -12.13 11.11
CA LEU A 119 4.12 -11.41 12.36
C LEU A 119 2.89 -10.81 13.02
N ALA A 120 1.77 -10.68 12.33
CA ALA A 120 0.56 -10.05 12.89
C ALA A 120 0.14 -10.70 14.23
N THR A 121 0.28 -12.01 14.37
CA THR A 121 -0.06 -12.76 15.58
C THR A 121 1.01 -12.74 16.66
N ALA A 122 2.20 -12.24 16.37
CA ALA A 122 3.34 -12.17 17.29
C ALA A 122 3.49 -10.80 17.96
N ILE A 123 2.57 -9.85 17.71
CA ILE A 123 2.57 -8.54 18.36
C ILE A 123 2.04 -8.70 19.78
N GLN A 124 2.97 -8.79 20.72
CA GLN A 124 2.67 -9.05 22.14
C GLN A 124 3.11 -7.88 23.02
N GLY A 125 2.46 -7.75 24.17
CA GLY A 125 2.91 -6.92 25.28
C GLY A 125 3.70 -7.75 26.30
N GLU A 126 4.07 -7.10 27.38
CA GLU A 126 4.83 -7.68 28.48
C GLU A 126 4.01 -7.60 29.77
N GLN A 127 4.21 -8.55 30.66
CA GLN A 127 3.68 -8.51 32.03
C GLN A 127 4.87 -8.50 32.99
N VAL A 128 4.90 -7.50 33.87
CA VAL A 128 6.01 -7.28 34.79
C VAL A 128 5.48 -7.28 36.22
N PRO A 129 5.95 -8.18 37.11
CA PRO A 129 5.62 -8.15 38.53
C PRO A 129 6.31 -6.96 39.18
N LEU A 130 5.57 -6.21 40.02
CA LEU A 130 6.10 -5.08 40.83
C LEU A 130 6.35 -5.49 42.25
N ARG A 131 5.39 -6.20 42.84
CA ARG A 131 5.38 -6.69 44.24
C ARG A 131 4.60 -8.02 44.27
N GLU A 132 4.59 -8.68 45.41
CA GLU A 132 3.86 -9.94 45.58
C GLU A 132 2.38 -9.87 45.16
N SER A 133 1.71 -8.72 45.39
CA SER A 133 0.28 -8.53 45.08
C SER A 133 0.00 -7.59 43.92
N SER A 134 1.00 -7.14 43.17
CA SER A 134 0.80 -6.16 42.08
C SER A 134 1.71 -6.40 40.89
N PHE A 135 1.17 -6.20 39.71
CA PHE A 135 1.87 -6.25 38.44
C PHE A 135 1.31 -5.21 37.46
N PHE A 136 2.05 -4.89 36.40
CA PHE A 136 1.51 -4.20 35.24
C PHE A 136 1.72 -5.03 33.98
N TYR A 137 0.93 -4.72 32.96
CA TYR A 137 1.15 -5.25 31.62
C TYR A 137 1.09 -4.13 30.60
N THR A 138 1.78 -4.34 29.45
CA THR A 138 1.72 -3.45 28.30
C THR A 138 0.84 -4.05 27.22
N ARG A 139 0.17 -3.19 26.46
CA ARG A 139 -0.52 -3.57 25.23
C ARG A 139 0.07 -2.76 24.08
N ARG A 140 0.32 -3.44 22.96
CA ARG A 140 0.66 -2.76 21.72
C ARG A 140 -0.63 -2.53 20.95
N GLU A 141 -0.91 -1.27 20.65
CA GLU A 141 -2.12 -0.86 19.96
C GLU A 141 -1.77 -0.17 18.64
N PRO A 142 -2.65 -0.26 17.61
CA PRO A 142 -2.42 0.46 16.36
C PRO A 142 -2.42 1.97 16.60
N LEU A 143 -1.60 2.69 15.84
CA LEU A 143 -1.56 4.16 15.85
C LEU A 143 -2.85 4.78 15.27
N GLY A 144 -3.56 4.03 14.44
CA GLY A 144 -4.78 4.47 13.79
C GLY A 144 -4.60 4.61 12.28
N VAL A 145 -4.56 5.82 11.77
CA VAL A 145 -4.31 6.11 10.36
C VAL A 145 -2.86 6.57 10.19
N VAL A 146 -2.15 5.92 9.27
CA VAL A 146 -0.76 6.24 8.95
C VAL A 146 -0.63 6.66 7.49
N ALA A 147 0.37 7.48 7.18
CA ALA A 147 0.71 7.88 5.82
C ALA A 147 1.91 7.09 5.32
N GLY A 148 1.77 6.45 4.16
CA GLY A 148 2.86 5.83 3.42
C GLY A 148 3.27 6.71 2.24
N ILE A 149 4.54 7.10 2.15
CA ILE A 149 5.07 7.88 1.03
C ILE A 149 5.95 6.96 0.21
N GLY A 150 5.60 6.80 -1.07
CA GLY A 150 6.30 5.97 -2.04
C GLY A 150 7.56 6.63 -2.58
N ALA A 151 8.46 5.81 -3.12
CA ALA A 151 9.63 6.24 -3.86
C ALA A 151 9.51 5.81 -5.33
N TRP A 152 10.28 6.48 -6.19
CA TRP A 152 10.20 6.29 -7.64
C TRP A 152 10.96 5.05 -8.14
N ASN A 153 11.97 4.60 -7.41
CA ASN A 153 12.92 3.59 -7.89
C ASN A 153 12.50 2.12 -7.64
N TYR A 154 11.61 1.88 -6.68
CA TYR A 154 11.02 0.56 -6.38
C TYR A 154 9.55 0.75 -5.96
N PRO A 155 8.67 1.23 -6.86
CA PRO A 155 7.36 1.73 -6.49
C PRO A 155 6.49 0.68 -5.78
N ILE A 156 6.33 -0.51 -6.33
CA ILE A 156 5.50 -1.56 -5.70
C ILE A 156 6.15 -2.13 -4.44
N GLN A 157 7.46 -2.36 -4.46
CA GLN A 157 8.20 -2.87 -3.30
C GLN A 157 8.07 -1.91 -2.11
N ILE A 158 8.27 -0.61 -2.33
CA ILE A 158 8.13 0.42 -1.29
C ILE A 158 6.69 0.54 -0.80
N ALA A 159 5.71 0.40 -1.70
CA ALA A 159 4.31 0.36 -1.29
C ALA A 159 4.06 -0.80 -0.30
N MET A 160 4.57 -1.99 -0.58
CA MET A 160 4.47 -3.14 0.32
C MET A 160 5.26 -2.96 1.62
N TRP A 161 6.47 -2.37 1.57
CA TRP A 161 7.25 -2.07 2.77
C TRP A 161 6.55 -1.11 3.73
N LYS A 162 5.69 -0.24 3.22
CA LYS A 162 4.90 0.69 4.05
C LYS A 162 3.60 0.06 4.50
N SER A 163 2.86 -0.60 3.59
CA SER A 163 1.53 -1.13 3.88
C SER A 163 1.56 -2.40 4.73
N ALA A 164 2.49 -3.30 4.49
CA ALA A 164 2.54 -4.58 5.19
C ALA A 164 2.65 -4.44 6.72
N PRO A 165 3.64 -3.73 7.28
CA PRO A 165 3.72 -3.53 8.73
C PRO A 165 2.55 -2.71 9.28
N ALA A 166 2.08 -1.70 8.54
CA ALA A 166 0.97 -0.87 8.97
C ALA A 166 -0.32 -1.69 9.13
N LEU A 167 -0.67 -2.47 8.11
CA LEU A 167 -1.89 -3.29 8.11
C LEU A 167 -1.78 -4.46 9.08
N ALA A 168 -0.65 -5.14 9.16
CA ALA A 168 -0.43 -6.23 10.11
C ALA A 168 -0.64 -5.77 11.56
N ALA A 169 -0.18 -4.56 11.90
CA ALA A 169 -0.35 -3.96 13.23
C ALA A 169 -1.77 -3.41 13.50
N GLY A 170 -2.70 -3.49 12.53
CA GLY A 170 -4.09 -3.03 12.71
C GLY A 170 -4.34 -1.57 12.35
N ASN A 171 -3.38 -0.90 11.69
CA ASN A 171 -3.58 0.46 11.19
C ASN A 171 -4.31 0.46 9.84
N ALA A 172 -4.94 1.58 9.48
CA ALA A 172 -5.23 1.93 8.10
C ALA A 172 -4.11 2.80 7.55
N MET A 173 -3.90 2.76 6.24
CA MET A 173 -2.86 3.55 5.59
C MET A 173 -3.41 4.32 4.39
N ILE A 174 -2.99 5.57 4.28
CA ILE A 174 -3.11 6.35 3.06
C ILE A 174 -1.76 6.30 2.36
N PHE A 175 -1.74 5.79 1.14
CA PHE A 175 -0.51 5.68 0.37
C PHE A 175 -0.46 6.76 -0.73
N LYS A 176 0.62 7.55 -0.71
CA LYS A 176 0.95 8.52 -1.77
C LYS A 176 2.11 7.94 -2.58
N PRO A 177 1.88 7.41 -3.80
CA PRO A 177 2.97 6.98 -4.67
C PRO A 177 3.84 8.16 -5.12
N SER A 178 5.03 7.87 -5.65
CA SER A 178 5.79 8.88 -6.39
C SER A 178 5.00 9.32 -7.63
N GLU A 179 5.01 10.60 -7.93
CA GLU A 179 4.44 11.15 -9.16
C GLU A 179 5.20 10.70 -10.42
N THR A 180 6.44 10.24 -10.26
CA THR A 180 7.29 9.77 -11.36
C THR A 180 6.93 8.36 -11.81
N THR A 181 6.56 7.49 -10.86
CA THR A 181 6.26 6.06 -11.11
C THR A 181 5.04 5.61 -10.30
N PRO A 182 3.84 6.08 -10.63
CA PRO A 182 2.65 5.85 -9.81
C PRO A 182 1.86 4.59 -10.18
N LEU A 183 2.11 3.95 -11.35
CA LEU A 183 1.12 3.07 -11.97
C LEU A 183 0.90 1.76 -11.22
N THR A 184 1.94 1.15 -10.67
CA THR A 184 1.77 -0.11 -9.91
C THR A 184 0.98 0.08 -8.63
N ALA A 185 0.99 1.29 -8.03
CA ALA A 185 0.17 1.60 -6.87
C ALA A 185 -1.34 1.49 -7.16
N PHE A 186 -1.80 1.81 -8.38
CA PHE A 186 -3.21 1.63 -8.78
C PHE A 186 -3.63 0.16 -8.91
N LYS A 187 -2.68 -0.72 -9.12
CA LYS A 187 -2.93 -2.16 -9.22
C LYS A 187 -2.98 -2.84 -7.85
N LEU A 188 -2.55 -2.14 -6.81
CA LEU A 188 -2.63 -2.58 -5.41
C LEU A 188 -3.96 -2.21 -4.74
N ALA A 189 -4.73 -1.28 -5.33
CA ALA A 189 -6.00 -0.74 -4.81
C ALA A 189 -7.26 -1.60 -5.23
#